data_bb3dedbefadca393bcfe36eaa221afc6
#
_entry.id   bb3dedbefadca393bcfe36eaa221afc6
#
_cell.length_a   1.000
_cell.length_b   1.000
_cell.length_c   1.000
_cell.angle_alpha   90.00
_cell.angle_beta   90.00
_cell.angle_gamma   90.00
#
_symmetry.space_group_name_H-M   'P 1'
#
loop_
_entity.id
_entity.type
_entity.pdbx_description
1 polymer ?
#
loop_
_entity_poly.entity_id
_entity_poly.type
_entity_poly.pdbx_seq_one_letter_code
_entity_poly.pdbx_strand_id
1 'polypeptide(L)' 'LVERARAWHGWEILYQDPEDGRLWEHYYPYGERHGGGPPALKQVSLEYAKNKYNISG' A
#
# COMPACT_ATOMS: atom_id res chain seq x y z
N LEU A 1 7.58 0.68 -9.60
CA LEU A 1 6.32 0.14 -9.06
C LEU A 1 5.13 0.84 -9.71
N VAL A 2 4.08 0.08 -9.93
CA VAL A 2 2.85 0.59 -10.55
C VAL A 2 1.80 0.72 -9.47
N GLU A 3 1.15 1.89 -9.38
CA GLU A 3 0.06 2.11 -8.42
C GLU A 3 -1.15 1.28 -8.83
N ARG A 4 -1.70 0.51 -7.89
CA ARG A 4 -2.86 -0.35 -8.13
C ARG A 4 -4.13 0.18 -7.46
N ALA A 5 -4.01 0.73 -6.26
CA ALA A 5 -5.16 1.20 -5.49
C ALA A 5 -4.71 2.16 -4.41
N ARG A 6 -5.68 2.88 -3.84
CA ARG A 6 -5.45 3.82 -2.73
C ARG A 6 -6.50 3.60 -1.65
N ALA A 7 -6.11 3.86 -0.41
CA ALA A 7 -7.01 3.86 0.73
C ALA A 7 -6.74 5.09 1.58
N TRP A 8 -7.70 5.45 2.44
CA TRP A 8 -7.54 6.57 3.38
C TRP A 8 -7.18 7.89 2.69
N HIS A 9 -7.91 8.21 1.61
CA HIS A 9 -7.70 9.45 0.84
C HIS A 9 -6.28 9.59 0.30
N GLY A 10 -5.64 8.46 0.00
CA GLY A 10 -4.28 8.47 -0.55
C GLY A 10 -3.18 8.33 0.48
N TRP A 11 -3.51 8.24 1.76
CA TRP A 11 -2.51 8.00 2.80
C TRP A 11 -1.87 6.63 2.70
N GLU A 12 -2.62 5.65 2.18
CA GLU A 12 -2.11 4.31 1.95
C GLU A 12 -2.30 3.97 0.49
N ILE A 13 -1.24 3.49 -0.16
CA ILE A 13 -1.24 3.24 -1.60
C ILE A 13 -0.69 1.84 -1.84
N LEU A 14 -1.40 1.07 -2.65
CA LEU A 14 -0.97 -0.25 -3.06
C LEU A 14 -0.24 -0.16 -4.38
N TYR A 15 0.98 -0.68 -4.41
CA TYR A 15 1.80 -0.76 -5.61
C TYR A 15 2.05 -2.21 -6.00
N GLN A 16 2.34 -2.43 -7.26
CA GLN A 16 2.75 -3.74 -7.75
C GLN A 16 4.05 -3.61 -8.53
N ASP A 17 4.97 -4.56 -8.30
CA ASP A 17 6.18 -4.66 -9.09
C ASP A 17 5.82 -5.40 -10.39
N PRO A 18 5.95 -4.77 -11.56
CA PRO A 18 5.58 -5.41 -12.82
C PRO A 18 6.52 -6.54 -13.22
N GLU A 19 7.71 -6.61 -12.64
CA GLU A 19 8.67 -7.66 -12.99
C GLU A 19 8.36 -8.99 -12.32
N ASP A 20 7.97 -8.98 -11.04
CA ASP A 20 7.73 -10.21 -10.30
C ASP A 20 6.31 -10.34 -9.77
N GLY A 21 5.48 -9.32 -9.93
CA GLY A 21 4.10 -9.34 -9.50
C GLY A 21 3.88 -9.13 -8.02
N ARG A 22 4.93 -8.87 -7.26
CA ARG A 22 4.81 -8.65 -5.82
C ARG A 22 4.03 -7.37 -5.53
N LEU A 23 3.27 -7.41 -4.45
CA LEU A 23 2.47 -6.27 -4.00
C LEU A 23 3.15 -5.60 -2.82
N TRP A 24 3.16 -4.27 -2.85
CA TRP A 24 3.79 -3.45 -1.83
C TRP A 24 2.81 -2.38 -1.37
N GLU A 25 2.74 -2.16 -0.06
CA GLU A 25 1.90 -1.11 0.49
C GLU A 25 2.77 0.04 0.99
N HIS A 26 2.50 1.23 0.48
CA HIS A 26 3.10 2.48 0.95
C HIS A 26 2.20 3.02 2.06
N TYR A 27 2.76 3.24 3.24
CA TYR A 27 1.97 3.65 4.39
C TYR A 27 2.81 4.51 5.34
N TYR A 28 2.15 5.10 6.31
CA TYR A 28 2.79 5.95 7.31
C TYR A 28 2.68 5.29 8.67
N PRO A 29 3.71 4.56 9.13
CA PRO A 29 3.62 3.82 10.39
C PRO A 29 3.43 4.70 11.62
N TYR A 30 3.79 5.98 11.51
CA TYR A 30 3.62 6.94 12.60
C TYR A 30 2.63 8.05 12.23
N GLY A 31 1.64 7.74 11.40
CA GLY A 31 0.69 8.72 10.89
C GLY A 31 -0.16 9.40 11.96
N GLU A 32 -0.26 8.81 13.15
CA GLU A 32 -1.00 9.39 14.26
C GLU A 32 -0.22 10.45 15.02
N ARG A 33 1.07 10.56 14.78
CA ARG A 33 1.94 11.52 15.45
C ARG A 33 1.96 12.83 14.69
N HIS A 34 2.29 13.89 15.39
CA HIS A 34 2.48 15.20 14.76
C HIS A 34 3.53 15.09 13.66
N GLY A 35 3.17 15.60 12.49
CA GLY A 35 4.05 15.56 11.34
C GLY A 35 4.04 14.27 10.54
N GLY A 36 3.31 13.25 11.01
CA GLY A 36 3.11 12.01 10.27
C GLY A 36 4.31 11.09 10.10
N GLY A 37 5.52 11.57 10.36
CA GLY A 37 6.74 10.78 10.18
C GLY A 37 7.00 10.40 8.73
N PRO A 38 8.10 9.67 8.44
CA PRO A 38 8.41 9.22 7.08
C PRO A 38 7.51 8.06 6.64
N PRO A 39 7.25 7.95 5.34
CA PRO A 39 6.51 6.79 4.84
C PRO A 39 7.38 5.54 4.83
N ALA A 40 6.71 4.39 4.73
CA ALA A 40 7.37 3.10 4.65
C ALA A 40 6.72 2.24 3.57
N LEU A 41 7.42 1.21 3.12
CA LEU A 41 6.90 0.22 2.20
C LEU A 41 6.99 -1.15 2.85
N LYS A 42 5.95 -1.97 2.67
CA LYS A 42 5.97 -3.36 3.11
C LYS A 42 5.38 -4.25 2.04
N GLN A 43 5.90 -5.46 1.92
CA GLN A 43 5.34 -6.44 1.01
C GLN A 43 4.07 -7.00 1.63
N VAL A 44 3.00 -7.12 0.83
CA VAL A 44 1.72 -7.65 1.29
C VAL A 44 1.27 -8.76 0.37
N SER A 45 0.41 -9.66 0.90
CA SER A 45 -0.14 -10.74 0.10
C SER A 45 -1.28 -10.23 -0.78
N LEU A 46 -1.59 -11.02 -1.82
CA LEU A 46 -2.73 -10.72 -2.68
C LEU A 46 -4.03 -10.75 -1.88
N GLU A 47 -4.16 -11.68 -0.96
CA GLU A 47 -5.35 -11.76 -0.12
C GLU A 47 -5.53 -10.51 0.74
N TYR A 48 -4.45 -10.03 1.35
CA TYR A 48 -4.48 -8.79 2.11
C TYR A 48 -4.92 -7.62 1.24
N ALA A 49 -4.34 -7.52 0.06
CA ALA A 49 -4.64 -6.42 -0.88
C ALA A 49 -6.10 -6.46 -1.35
N LYS A 50 -6.61 -7.65 -1.66
CA LYS A 50 -8.00 -7.81 -2.06
C LYS A 50 -8.97 -7.37 -0.97
N ASN A 51 -8.69 -7.77 0.26
CA ASN A 51 -9.57 -7.44 1.39
C ASN A 51 -9.54 -5.96 1.73
N LYS A 52 -8.37 -5.35 1.69
CA LYS A 52 -8.23 -3.95 2.07
C LYS A 52 -8.60 -2.99 0.95
N TYR A 53 -8.16 -3.28 -0.28
CA TYR A 53 -8.30 -2.37 -1.41
C TYR A 53 -9.38 -2.79 -2.39
N ASN A 54 -10.01 -3.93 -2.17
CA ASN A 54 -11.10 -4.43 -3.02
C ASN A 54 -10.69 -4.54 -4.48
N ILE A 55 -9.47 -4.98 -4.74
CA ILE A 55 -8.99 -5.19 -6.11
C ILE A 55 -9.33 -6.59 -6.59
N SER A 56 -9.47 -6.76 -7.89
CA SER A 56 -9.59 -8.08 -8.50
C SER A 56 -8.20 -8.50 -9.00
N GLY A 57 -7.74 -9.59 -8.46
CA GLY A 57 -6.42 -10.08 -8.76
C GLY A 57 -6.25 -10.78 -10.08
#